data_ea679ff027594da3dc5328350c309f8e
#
_entry.id   ea679ff027594da3dc5328350c309f8e
#
_cell.length_a   1.000
_cell.length_b   1.000
_cell.length_c   1.000
_cell.angle_alpha   90.00
_cell.angle_beta   90.00
_cell.angle_gamma   90.00
#
_symmetry.space_group_name_H-M   'P 1'
#
loop_
_entity.id
_entity.type
_entity.pdbx_description
1 polymer ?
#
loop_
_entity_poly.entity_id
_entity_poly.type
_entity_poly.pdbx_seq_one_letter_code
_entity_poly.pdbx_strand_id
1 'polypeptide(L)'
;MNTTAHSRRTFLAGAGAVGAAALMTGCVTSSSSSGKNTSGGAVTLQSNLSAPQAKSAMRDVIDAFNKRGGAKGALNTVASETFRTQLPTYLTSANPPDLYTWYPGSVAESYARKDLLLDVSDIWRRPELAGYSDALRKLCTDSSGKKVFVPTTYYWWAVFYRKSNFATWGVTEPKTWDEFLGLCDKLKSKGVAPIGLGAGGNTPWVASSWFDYLDIRINGAAYHRELLAGEHRFDDPEVRKVFDRWGEALPYFDPNGTALPFQDATTALLQGRTGMMLIGTFFADSTPKDQLDDIDFFRFPVIDPKIPLAEEAPTDGYFASARTGRADETKELLRYLATAEAQEIYLKGSSGTSLPTHPEAKDSGTPLVVKGRKLIEDAAEITQFFNRDSSDALAPTADTALTRFLAKPKEIGSILTTWQRDAQKIWSQ
;
A
#
# COMPACT_ATOMS: atom_id res chain seq x y z
N MET A 1 26.97 -55.69 -29.32
CA MET A 1 28.23 -55.37 -30.02
C MET A 1 28.58 -53.96 -29.67
N ASN A 2 29.61 -53.86 -28.84
CA ASN A 2 30.62 -52.83 -28.63
C ASN A 2 30.16 -51.37 -28.44
N THR A 3 30.14 -50.90 -27.20
CA THR A 3 31.27 -50.33 -26.38
C THR A 3 32.13 -49.34 -27.14
N THR A 4 32.20 -48.06 -26.67
CA THR A 4 33.30 -47.63 -25.79
C THR A 4 33.13 -46.18 -25.35
N ALA A 5 33.33 -45.96 -24.06
CA ALA A 5 33.59 -44.67 -23.40
C ALA A 5 35.10 -44.34 -23.46
N HIS A 6 35.47 -43.05 -23.43
CA HIS A 6 36.74 -42.50 -22.93
C HIS A 6 36.51 -41.03 -22.57
N SER A 7 36.59 -40.59 -21.36
CA SER A 7 37.62 -40.44 -20.30
C SER A 7 38.75 -39.46 -20.63
N ARG A 8 38.66 -38.33 -19.94
CA ARG A 8 39.67 -37.55 -19.14
C ARG A 8 41.09 -37.30 -19.63
N ARG A 9 41.45 -36.04 -19.36
CA ARG A 9 42.76 -35.52 -18.84
C ARG A 9 43.80 -35.01 -19.81
N THR A 10 44.10 -33.70 -19.53
CA THR A 10 45.42 -33.02 -19.39
C THR A 10 46.36 -32.96 -20.59
N PHE A 11 46.81 -31.76 -20.92
CA PHE A 11 48.24 -31.40 -20.90
C PHE A 11 48.47 -29.90 -20.86
N LEU A 12 49.47 -29.55 -20.07
CA LEU A 12 50.05 -28.24 -19.80
C LEU A 12 51.15 -27.87 -20.82
N ALA A 13 51.38 -26.57 -20.91
CA ALA A 13 52.64 -25.89 -21.15
C ALA A 13 53.08 -25.57 -22.61
N GLY A 14 53.39 -24.33 -22.81
CA GLY A 14 54.18 -23.81 -23.92
C GLY A 14 54.26 -22.28 -23.94
N ALA A 15 55.36 -21.72 -23.54
CA ALA A 15 55.66 -20.31 -23.31
C ALA A 15 55.81 -19.44 -24.57
N GLY A 16 55.51 -18.11 -24.39
CA GLY A 16 56.33 -17.01 -24.91
C GLY A 16 55.88 -16.32 -26.18
N ALA A 17 55.47 -15.07 -26.06
CA ALA A 17 56.13 -13.91 -26.68
C ALA A 17 55.27 -12.64 -26.60
N VAL A 18 55.90 -11.59 -26.22
CA VAL A 18 55.58 -10.17 -26.09
C VAL A 18 54.75 -9.61 -27.22
N GLY A 19 53.67 -8.88 -26.85
CA GLY A 19 52.93 -8.00 -27.74
C GLY A 19 52.16 -6.98 -26.93
N ALA A 20 52.63 -5.74 -26.86
CA ALA A 20 52.00 -4.61 -26.21
C ALA A 20 50.66 -4.29 -26.87
N ALA A 21 49.55 -4.40 -26.12
CA ALA A 21 48.29 -3.84 -26.52
C ALA A 21 47.66 -3.09 -25.33
N ALA A 22 47.29 -1.86 -25.58
CA ALA A 22 46.79 -0.87 -24.66
C ALA A 22 45.65 -1.37 -23.82
N LEU A 23 45.79 -1.35 -22.51
CA LEU A 23 44.76 -1.51 -21.52
C LEU A 23 43.82 -0.29 -21.54
N MET A 24 42.69 -0.39 -22.20
CA MET A 24 41.54 0.43 -21.87
C MET A 24 40.89 -0.12 -20.60
N THR A 25 41.39 0.29 -19.47
CA THR A 25 40.74 0.14 -18.17
C THR A 25 39.52 1.03 -18.16
N GLY A 26 38.37 0.46 -18.50
CA GLY A 26 37.07 1.04 -18.15
C GLY A 26 36.96 1.03 -16.62
N CYS A 27 37.40 2.10 -15.98
CA CYS A 27 37.05 2.36 -14.58
C CYS A 27 35.55 2.55 -14.50
N VAL A 28 34.85 1.49 -14.06
CA VAL A 28 33.59 1.67 -13.35
C VAL A 28 33.99 2.36 -12.05
N THR A 29 34.04 3.67 -12.07
CA THR A 29 34.12 4.48 -10.87
C THR A 29 32.76 4.35 -10.17
N SER A 30 32.61 3.35 -9.29
CA SER A 30 31.76 3.50 -8.14
C SER A 30 32.32 4.67 -7.34
N SER A 31 31.85 5.86 -7.64
CA SER A 31 32.10 7.05 -6.82
C SER A 31 31.36 6.86 -5.49
N SER A 32 32.02 6.16 -4.55
CA SER A 32 31.77 6.34 -3.13
C SER A 32 32.31 7.74 -2.76
N SER A 33 31.57 8.78 -3.12
CA SER A 33 31.79 10.10 -2.57
C SER A 33 31.26 10.11 -1.14
N SER A 34 32.09 9.85 -0.15
CA SER A 34 31.92 10.31 1.22
C SER A 34 32.07 11.85 1.25
N GLY A 35 31.16 12.53 0.57
CA GLY A 35 31.06 13.99 0.59
C GLY A 35 29.87 14.36 1.48
N LYS A 36 30.10 15.14 2.53
CA LYS A 36 29.06 15.97 3.14
C LYS A 36 28.27 16.58 2.01
N ASN A 37 26.94 16.38 2.00
CA ASN A 37 26.05 17.00 1.03
C ASN A 37 26.24 18.51 1.09
N THR A 38 27.04 19.05 0.18
CA THR A 38 27.25 20.48 0.04
C THR A 38 26.02 21.10 -0.61
N SER A 39 25.59 22.23 -0.08
CA SER A 39 24.55 23.10 -0.63
C SER A 39 24.66 23.23 -2.15
N GLY A 40 23.70 22.65 -2.92
CA GLY A 40 23.65 22.72 -4.38
C GLY A 40 23.12 21.48 -5.11
N GLY A 41 22.89 20.35 -4.43
CA GLY A 41 22.27 19.17 -5.04
C GLY A 41 20.74 19.15 -4.90
N ALA A 42 20.05 18.32 -5.67
CA ALA A 42 18.61 18.15 -5.57
C ALA A 42 18.21 17.39 -4.28
N VAL A 43 17.06 17.73 -3.71
CA VAL A 43 16.37 16.93 -2.66
C VAL A 43 15.93 15.60 -3.25
N THR A 44 16.36 14.52 -2.66
CA THR A 44 16.08 13.17 -3.16
C THR A 44 14.76 12.65 -2.58
N LEU A 45 13.77 12.39 -3.45
CA LEU A 45 12.54 11.70 -3.11
C LEU A 45 12.64 10.23 -3.49
N GLN A 46 12.66 9.36 -2.49
CA GLN A 46 12.56 7.91 -2.65
C GLN A 46 11.08 7.52 -2.64
N SER A 47 10.58 6.96 -3.74
CA SER A 47 9.16 6.69 -3.97
C SER A 47 8.86 5.21 -4.14
N ASN A 48 7.78 4.74 -3.53
CA ASN A 48 7.17 3.42 -3.74
C ASN A 48 6.08 3.42 -4.82
N LEU A 49 5.76 4.57 -5.41
CA LEU A 49 4.71 4.73 -6.43
C LEU A 49 5.20 4.19 -7.77
N SER A 50 5.28 2.86 -7.89
CA SER A 50 5.90 2.17 -9.01
C SER A 50 4.93 1.81 -10.15
N ALA A 51 3.61 1.86 -9.92
CA ALA A 51 2.62 1.68 -10.98
C ALA A 51 2.84 2.73 -12.09
N PRO A 52 2.71 2.37 -13.38
CA PRO A 52 3.12 3.23 -14.48
C PRO A 52 2.53 4.64 -14.44
N GLN A 53 1.23 4.75 -14.15
CA GLN A 53 0.53 6.03 -14.09
C GLN A 53 0.97 6.85 -12.88
N ALA A 54 1.00 6.26 -11.68
CA ALA A 54 1.43 6.92 -10.44
C ALA A 54 2.87 7.41 -10.53
N LYS A 55 3.79 6.60 -11.10
CA LYS A 55 5.18 6.97 -11.32
C LYS A 55 5.32 8.15 -12.28
N SER A 56 4.53 8.16 -13.37
CA SER A 56 4.52 9.29 -14.31
C SER A 56 4.00 10.55 -13.66
N ALA A 57 2.86 10.46 -12.94
CA ALA A 57 2.26 11.58 -12.24
C ALA A 57 3.22 12.21 -11.19
N MET A 58 3.93 11.38 -10.44
CA MET A 58 4.91 11.89 -9.47
C MET A 58 6.09 12.60 -10.15
N ARG A 59 6.50 12.14 -11.34
CA ARG A 59 7.50 12.86 -12.14
C ARG A 59 7.00 14.25 -12.54
N ASP A 60 5.74 14.33 -13.01
CA ASP A 60 5.14 15.61 -13.40
C ASP A 60 5.07 16.60 -12.21
N VAL A 61 4.78 16.10 -11.00
CA VAL A 61 4.80 16.91 -9.76
C VAL A 61 6.20 17.44 -9.48
N ILE A 62 7.23 16.59 -9.54
CA ILE A 62 8.62 17.01 -9.30
C ILE A 62 9.12 17.96 -10.40
N ASP A 63 8.74 17.74 -11.66
CA ASP A 63 9.07 18.63 -12.76
C ASP A 63 8.40 20.02 -12.60
N ALA A 64 7.17 20.07 -12.11
CA ALA A 64 6.49 21.32 -11.78
C ALA A 64 7.18 22.06 -10.63
N PHE A 65 7.57 21.36 -9.55
CA PHE A 65 8.39 21.93 -8.50
C PHE A 65 9.70 22.52 -9.03
N ASN A 66 10.40 21.78 -9.88
CA ASN A 66 11.68 22.16 -10.44
C ASN A 66 11.62 23.41 -11.33
N LYS A 67 10.44 23.74 -11.90
CA LYS A 67 10.22 24.95 -12.70
C LYS A 67 10.02 26.20 -11.85
N ARG A 68 9.73 26.09 -10.55
CA ARG A 68 9.40 27.24 -9.68
C ARG A 68 10.60 28.10 -9.27
N GLY A 69 11.83 27.63 -9.49
CA GLY A 69 13.02 28.25 -8.89
C GLY A 69 13.26 27.74 -7.46
N GLY A 70 14.37 28.09 -6.83
CA GLY A 70 14.72 27.63 -5.49
C GLY A 70 15.26 26.20 -5.48
N ALA A 71 14.89 25.40 -4.47
CA ALA A 71 15.32 24.02 -4.35
C ALA A 71 14.91 23.16 -5.56
N LYS A 72 15.64 22.07 -5.79
CA LYS A 72 15.34 21.10 -6.85
C LYS A 72 15.04 19.77 -6.24
N GLY A 73 14.09 19.02 -6.80
CA GLY A 73 13.76 17.65 -6.44
C GLY A 73 14.30 16.65 -7.46
N ALA A 74 14.72 15.48 -6.97
CA ALA A 74 15.12 14.33 -7.77
C ALA A 74 14.31 13.11 -7.34
N LEU A 75 13.57 12.52 -8.27
CA LEU A 75 12.74 11.34 -8.02
C LEU A 75 13.49 10.04 -8.27
N ASN A 76 13.55 9.16 -7.28
CA ASN A 76 13.93 7.77 -7.45
C ASN A 76 12.73 6.87 -7.06
N THR A 77 12.38 5.92 -7.93
CA THR A 77 11.23 5.02 -7.71
C THR A 77 11.68 3.58 -7.73
N VAL A 78 11.31 2.82 -6.72
CA VAL A 78 11.49 1.36 -6.64
C VAL A 78 10.14 0.67 -6.51
N ALA A 79 10.10 -0.62 -6.82
CA ALA A 79 8.88 -1.42 -6.65
C ALA A 79 8.39 -1.36 -5.19
N SER A 80 7.07 -1.23 -4.99
CA SER A 80 6.46 -0.99 -3.68
C SER A 80 6.90 -2.01 -2.62
N GLU A 81 6.91 -3.29 -2.96
CA GLU A 81 7.32 -4.35 -2.03
C GLU A 81 8.82 -4.30 -1.70
N THR A 82 9.65 -3.94 -2.68
CA THR A 82 11.08 -3.69 -2.45
C THR A 82 11.30 -2.48 -1.55
N PHE A 83 10.54 -1.40 -1.78
CA PHE A 83 10.61 -0.20 -0.94
C PHE A 83 10.27 -0.53 0.51
N ARG A 84 9.17 -1.26 0.76
CA ARG A 84 8.73 -1.68 2.10
C ARG A 84 9.85 -2.39 2.86
N THR A 85 10.53 -3.33 2.21
CA THR A 85 11.62 -4.09 2.86
C THR A 85 12.91 -3.28 3.06
N GLN A 86 13.16 -2.29 2.20
CA GLN A 86 14.37 -1.47 2.23
C GLN A 86 14.25 -0.20 3.09
N LEU A 87 13.03 0.26 3.38
CA LEU A 87 12.80 1.52 4.08
C LEU A 87 13.55 1.65 5.42
N PRO A 88 13.57 0.64 6.31
CA PRO A 88 14.36 0.72 7.54
C PRO A 88 15.86 0.90 7.27
N THR A 89 16.39 0.25 6.22
CA THR A 89 17.79 0.38 5.82
C THR A 89 18.09 1.77 5.26
N TYR A 90 17.18 2.32 4.45
CA TYR A 90 17.32 3.69 3.95
C TYR A 90 17.39 4.70 5.10
N LEU A 91 16.43 4.66 6.03
CA LEU A 91 16.33 5.60 7.15
C LEU A 91 17.54 5.53 8.11
N THR A 92 18.16 4.36 8.26
CA THR A 92 19.30 4.14 9.17
C THR A 92 20.64 4.33 8.48
N SER A 93 20.69 4.49 7.15
CA SER A 93 21.95 4.68 6.40
C SER A 93 22.66 5.97 6.78
N ALA A 94 23.97 6.04 6.50
CA ALA A 94 24.78 7.24 6.77
C ALA A 94 24.39 8.42 5.87
N ASN A 95 23.92 8.14 4.65
CA ASN A 95 23.47 9.13 3.67
C ASN A 95 22.10 8.69 3.12
N PRO A 96 21.02 8.89 3.88
CA PRO A 96 19.69 8.49 3.45
C PRO A 96 19.17 9.40 2.34
N PRO A 97 18.23 8.96 1.50
CA PRO A 97 17.34 9.85 0.79
C PRO A 97 16.71 10.90 1.72
N ASP A 98 16.46 12.09 1.20
CA ASP A 98 15.95 13.20 2.02
C ASP A 98 14.47 13.01 2.37
N LEU A 99 13.68 12.46 1.42
CA LEU A 99 12.22 12.36 1.49
C LEU A 99 11.74 10.99 1.02
N TYR A 100 10.63 10.53 1.59
CA TYR A 100 10.03 9.23 1.27
C TYR A 100 8.53 9.37 1.08
N THR A 101 7.97 8.69 0.06
CA THR A 101 6.54 8.38 0.03
C THR A 101 6.27 7.25 1.00
N TRP A 102 5.29 7.39 1.90
CA TRP A 102 4.87 6.31 2.81
C TRP A 102 3.55 6.67 3.51
N TYR A 103 3.37 6.11 4.72
CA TYR A 103 2.14 6.12 5.48
C TYR A 103 2.28 6.90 6.79
N PRO A 104 1.24 7.63 7.22
CA PRO A 104 1.19 8.30 8.52
C PRO A 104 0.84 7.32 9.68
N GLY A 105 0.47 7.87 10.82
CA GLY A 105 -0.06 7.11 11.96
C GLY A 105 0.98 6.20 12.60
N SER A 106 0.56 4.98 12.96
CA SER A 106 1.38 4.02 13.69
C SER A 106 2.70 3.67 12.99
N VAL A 107 2.69 3.67 11.65
CA VAL A 107 3.89 3.42 10.84
C VAL A 107 4.90 4.54 10.98
N ALA A 108 4.49 5.81 10.76
CA ALA A 108 5.38 6.96 10.95
C ALA A 108 5.84 7.06 12.41
N GLU A 109 4.95 6.82 13.37
CA GLU A 109 5.26 6.78 14.79
C GLU A 109 6.38 5.79 15.11
N SER A 110 6.39 4.60 14.50
CA SER A 110 7.42 3.58 14.74
C SER A 110 8.83 4.03 14.37
N TYR A 111 8.95 4.92 13.39
CA TYR A 111 10.20 5.56 12.98
C TYR A 111 10.51 6.83 13.77
N ALA A 112 9.49 7.61 14.11
CA ALA A 112 9.63 8.82 14.93
C ALA A 112 10.19 8.52 16.32
N ARG A 113 9.71 7.46 16.99
CA ARG A 113 10.25 6.98 18.28
C ARG A 113 11.72 6.60 18.26
N LYS A 114 12.28 6.34 17.08
CA LYS A 114 13.69 6.01 16.87
C LYS A 114 14.50 7.23 16.41
N ASP A 115 13.93 8.44 16.49
CA ASP A 115 14.52 9.70 16.03
C ASP A 115 14.99 9.65 14.55
N LEU A 116 14.26 8.91 13.70
CA LEU A 116 14.59 8.75 12.28
C LEU A 116 13.87 9.75 11.37
N LEU A 117 12.82 10.42 11.86
CA LEU A 117 12.02 11.35 11.08
C LEU A 117 12.31 12.81 11.46
N LEU A 118 12.34 13.67 10.45
CA LEU A 118 12.51 15.10 10.61
C LEU A 118 11.25 15.72 11.23
N ASP A 119 11.43 16.58 12.25
CA ASP A 119 10.35 17.43 12.75
C ASP A 119 9.99 18.50 11.71
N VAL A 120 8.77 18.44 11.24
CA VAL A 120 8.20 19.37 10.25
C VAL A 120 7.07 20.24 10.84
N SER A 121 7.01 20.38 12.17
CA SER A 121 5.98 21.15 12.86
C SER A 121 5.93 22.62 12.42
N ASP A 122 7.06 23.18 12.00
CA ASP A 122 7.15 24.55 11.51
C ASP A 122 6.40 24.76 10.20
N ILE A 123 6.43 23.80 9.26
CA ILE A 123 5.70 23.92 8.00
C ILE A 123 4.19 23.75 8.19
N TRP A 124 3.74 23.00 9.20
CA TRP A 124 2.32 22.85 9.52
C TRP A 124 1.64 24.15 9.98
N ARG A 125 2.40 25.18 10.33
CA ARG A 125 1.91 26.53 10.63
C ARG A 125 1.84 27.44 9.39
N ARG A 126 2.23 26.94 8.23
CA ARG A 126 2.21 27.69 6.97
C ARG A 126 0.83 27.65 6.31
N PRO A 127 0.49 28.64 5.48
CA PRO A 127 -0.82 28.72 4.82
C PRO A 127 -1.18 27.48 4.02
N GLU A 128 -0.20 26.83 3.39
CA GLU A 128 -0.37 25.65 2.57
C GLU A 128 -0.97 24.44 3.33
N LEU A 129 -0.80 24.41 4.65
CA LEU A 129 -1.33 23.35 5.51
C LEU A 129 -2.42 23.86 6.49
N ALA A 130 -2.81 25.12 6.41
CA ALA A 130 -3.76 25.70 7.36
C ALA A 130 -5.15 25.05 7.30
N GLY A 131 -5.61 24.67 6.11
CA GLY A 131 -6.94 24.10 5.86
C GLY A 131 -7.11 22.62 6.13
N TYR A 132 -6.05 21.89 6.48
CA TYR A 132 -6.15 20.47 6.78
C TYR A 132 -6.98 20.19 8.04
N SER A 133 -7.80 19.15 8.01
CA SER A 133 -8.68 18.77 9.13
C SER A 133 -7.89 18.37 10.38
N ASP A 134 -8.52 18.49 11.56
CA ASP A 134 -7.92 18.06 12.82
C ASP A 134 -7.61 16.56 12.85
N ALA A 135 -8.43 15.73 12.19
CA ALA A 135 -8.18 14.29 12.06
C ALA A 135 -6.87 14.02 11.30
N LEU A 136 -6.65 14.69 10.16
CA LEU A 136 -5.38 14.57 9.43
C LEU A 136 -4.20 15.15 10.21
N ARG A 137 -4.42 16.27 10.92
CA ARG A 137 -3.38 16.84 11.80
C ARG A 137 -2.97 15.87 12.90
N LYS A 138 -3.94 15.21 13.54
CA LYS A 138 -3.70 14.18 14.55
C LYS A 138 -2.95 12.99 13.95
N LEU A 139 -3.38 12.47 12.82
CA LEU A 139 -2.76 11.34 12.13
C LEU A 139 -1.28 11.59 11.76
N CYS A 140 -0.89 12.85 11.54
CA CYS A 140 0.48 13.26 11.18
C CYS A 140 1.33 13.69 12.38
N THR A 141 0.83 13.50 13.62
CA THR A 141 1.50 13.88 14.86
C THR A 141 2.00 12.65 15.59
N ASP A 142 3.28 12.65 15.98
CA ASP A 142 3.84 11.59 16.80
C ASP A 142 3.42 11.71 18.28
N SER A 143 3.76 10.71 19.08
CA SER A 143 3.45 10.66 20.51
C SER A 143 4.13 11.76 21.33
N SER A 144 5.16 12.43 20.79
CA SER A 144 5.83 13.57 21.42
C SER A 144 5.19 14.93 21.06
N GLY A 145 4.16 14.93 20.20
CA GLY A 145 3.46 16.13 19.74
C GLY A 145 4.09 16.82 18.52
N LYS A 146 5.14 16.23 17.92
CA LYS A 146 5.76 16.76 16.70
C LYS A 146 4.99 16.32 15.47
N LYS A 147 4.95 17.16 14.45
CA LYS A 147 4.50 16.78 13.12
C LYS A 147 5.65 16.13 12.38
N VAL A 148 5.43 14.90 11.94
CA VAL A 148 6.46 14.09 11.26
C VAL A 148 6.07 13.65 9.85
N PHE A 149 4.88 14.05 9.39
CA PHE A 149 4.30 13.62 8.12
C PHE A 149 3.53 14.74 7.43
N VAL A 150 3.46 14.69 6.09
CA VAL A 150 2.64 15.55 5.24
C VAL A 150 1.74 14.68 4.38
N PRO A 151 0.40 14.67 4.58
CA PRO A 151 -0.53 13.86 3.82
C PRO A 151 -0.84 14.55 2.48
N THR A 152 -1.08 13.78 1.43
CA THR A 152 -1.41 14.34 0.10
C THR A 152 -2.61 13.69 -0.56
N THR A 153 -2.81 12.39 -0.37
CA THR A 153 -3.96 11.70 -0.92
C THR A 153 -4.51 10.70 0.07
N TYR A 154 -5.77 10.34 -0.09
CA TYR A 154 -6.39 9.18 0.52
C TYR A 154 -7.25 8.49 -0.51
N TYR A 155 -7.59 7.24 -0.25
CA TYR A 155 -8.39 6.43 -1.15
C TYR A 155 -9.27 5.49 -0.33
N TRP A 156 -10.17 4.80 -0.99
CA TRP A 156 -11.08 3.87 -0.31
C TRP A 156 -10.82 2.44 -0.76
N TRP A 157 -11.14 1.52 0.11
CA TRP A 157 -11.29 0.11 -0.20
C TRP A 157 -12.75 -0.20 -0.43
N ALA A 158 -13.03 -1.12 -1.36
CA ALA A 158 -14.38 -1.56 -1.69
C ALA A 158 -14.33 -2.88 -2.47
N VAL A 159 -15.48 -3.47 -2.73
CA VAL A 159 -15.58 -4.64 -3.59
C VAL A 159 -15.77 -4.16 -5.03
N PHE A 160 -14.69 -4.20 -5.81
CA PHE A 160 -14.67 -3.76 -7.20
C PHE A 160 -15.11 -4.85 -8.16
N TYR A 161 -15.76 -4.45 -9.26
CA TYR A 161 -16.24 -5.32 -10.33
C TYR A 161 -16.28 -4.58 -11.67
N ARG A 162 -16.48 -5.31 -12.78
CA ARG A 162 -16.73 -4.72 -14.10
C ARG A 162 -18.24 -4.62 -14.37
N LYS A 163 -18.72 -3.42 -14.70
CA LYS A 163 -20.15 -3.17 -15.01
C LYS A 163 -20.64 -4.02 -16.17
N SER A 164 -19.84 -4.14 -17.24
CA SER A 164 -20.16 -4.97 -18.39
C SER A 164 -20.34 -6.44 -18.06
N ASN A 165 -19.51 -6.96 -17.16
CA ASN A 165 -19.60 -8.34 -16.67
C ASN A 165 -20.86 -8.56 -15.82
N PHE A 166 -21.15 -7.67 -14.87
CA PHE A 166 -22.36 -7.76 -14.04
C PHE A 166 -23.62 -7.71 -14.92
N ALA A 167 -23.66 -6.81 -15.91
CA ALA A 167 -24.75 -6.76 -16.88
C ALA A 167 -24.89 -8.06 -17.67
N THR A 168 -23.79 -8.60 -18.17
CA THR A 168 -23.77 -9.87 -18.93
C THR A 168 -24.25 -11.05 -18.08
N TRP A 169 -23.85 -11.07 -16.79
CA TRP A 169 -24.25 -12.13 -15.88
C TRP A 169 -25.65 -11.94 -15.28
N GLY A 170 -26.28 -10.79 -15.49
CA GLY A 170 -27.61 -10.47 -14.95
C GLY A 170 -27.62 -10.40 -13.43
N VAL A 171 -26.59 -9.82 -12.84
CA VAL A 171 -26.42 -9.67 -11.38
C VAL A 171 -26.32 -8.21 -10.98
N THR A 172 -26.60 -7.90 -9.71
CA THR A 172 -26.62 -6.56 -9.14
C THR A 172 -25.80 -6.50 -7.85
N GLU A 173 -25.45 -5.29 -7.43
CA GLU A 173 -24.71 -5.03 -6.20
C GLU A 173 -25.48 -5.54 -4.97
N PRO A 174 -24.85 -6.33 -4.08
CA PRO A 174 -25.44 -6.74 -2.82
C PRO A 174 -25.28 -5.64 -1.76
N LYS A 175 -26.19 -5.60 -0.79
CA LYS A 175 -26.14 -4.68 0.36
C LYS A 175 -25.82 -5.39 1.67
N THR A 176 -26.25 -6.64 1.80
CA THR A 176 -26.07 -7.46 2.99
C THR A 176 -25.16 -8.65 2.69
N TRP A 177 -24.65 -9.26 3.76
CA TRP A 177 -23.81 -10.45 3.64
C TRP A 177 -24.54 -11.62 2.98
N ASP A 178 -25.81 -11.84 3.30
CA ASP A 178 -26.59 -12.91 2.69
C ASP A 178 -26.83 -12.67 1.20
N GLU A 179 -27.09 -11.42 0.80
CA GLU A 179 -27.18 -11.05 -0.63
C GLU A 179 -25.82 -11.25 -1.35
N PHE A 180 -24.71 -10.97 -0.67
CA PHE A 180 -23.38 -11.20 -1.19
C PHE A 180 -23.08 -12.67 -1.43
N LEU A 181 -23.40 -13.54 -0.47
CA LEU A 181 -23.25 -14.99 -0.67
C LEU A 181 -24.17 -15.50 -1.80
N GLY A 182 -25.40 -14.97 -1.89
CA GLY A 182 -26.31 -15.28 -3.00
C GLY A 182 -25.80 -14.80 -4.37
N LEU A 183 -25.08 -13.67 -4.43
CA LEU A 183 -24.37 -13.21 -5.62
C LEU A 183 -23.23 -14.18 -5.98
N CYS A 184 -22.46 -14.60 -4.99
CA CYS A 184 -21.39 -15.57 -5.18
C CYS A 184 -21.93 -16.91 -5.75
N ASP A 185 -23.04 -17.42 -5.23
CA ASP A 185 -23.69 -18.64 -5.76
C ASP A 185 -24.10 -18.49 -7.23
N LYS A 186 -24.70 -17.33 -7.58
CA LYS A 186 -25.09 -17.02 -8.97
C LYS A 186 -23.87 -17.00 -9.91
N LEU A 187 -22.77 -16.34 -9.51
CA LEU A 187 -21.56 -16.30 -10.32
C LEU A 187 -20.93 -17.68 -10.47
N LYS A 188 -20.86 -18.44 -9.38
CA LYS A 188 -20.32 -19.82 -9.38
C LYS A 188 -21.13 -20.74 -10.29
N SER A 189 -22.47 -20.60 -10.28
CA SER A 189 -23.33 -21.39 -11.17
C SER A 189 -23.12 -21.09 -12.65
N LYS A 190 -22.54 -19.93 -12.98
CA LYS A 190 -22.16 -19.52 -14.35
C LYS A 190 -20.72 -19.91 -14.70
N GLY A 191 -20.01 -20.61 -13.82
CA GLY A 191 -18.62 -21.01 -14.03
C GLY A 191 -17.60 -19.91 -13.83
N VAL A 192 -17.98 -18.78 -13.19
CA VAL A 192 -17.10 -17.68 -12.84
C VAL A 192 -16.61 -17.86 -11.40
N ALA A 193 -15.32 -17.70 -11.15
CA ALA A 193 -14.80 -17.60 -9.79
C ALA A 193 -15.33 -16.27 -9.16
N PRO A 194 -16.20 -16.33 -8.13
CA PRO A 194 -16.86 -15.11 -7.66
C PRO A 194 -15.90 -14.05 -7.15
N ILE A 195 -14.86 -14.45 -6.39
CA ILE A 195 -13.99 -13.54 -5.64
C ILE A 195 -12.54 -13.75 -6.04
N GLY A 196 -11.90 -12.70 -6.59
CA GLY A 196 -10.46 -12.61 -6.71
C GLY A 196 -9.83 -12.15 -5.38
N LEU A 197 -8.64 -12.65 -5.04
CA LEU A 197 -7.95 -12.31 -3.80
C LEU A 197 -6.60 -11.62 -4.03
N GLY A 198 -5.63 -12.33 -4.64
CA GLY A 198 -4.30 -11.78 -4.90
C GLY A 198 -3.39 -11.71 -3.68
N ALA A 199 -3.49 -12.68 -2.77
CA ALA A 199 -2.67 -12.74 -1.54
C ALA A 199 -1.43 -13.63 -1.69
N GLY A 200 -0.99 -13.91 -2.92
CA GLY A 200 0.19 -14.72 -3.22
C GLY A 200 1.46 -13.91 -3.47
N GLY A 201 2.56 -14.63 -3.67
CA GLY A 201 3.85 -14.02 -3.96
C GLY A 201 4.32 -13.09 -2.83
N ASN A 202 4.58 -11.84 -3.19
CA ASN A 202 5.01 -10.78 -2.28
C ASN A 202 3.86 -9.88 -1.80
N THR A 203 2.61 -10.28 -2.00
CA THR A 203 1.42 -9.50 -1.62
C THR A 203 0.49 -10.20 -0.61
N PRO A 204 1.02 -10.92 0.42
CA PRO A 204 0.19 -11.60 1.42
C PRO A 204 -0.71 -10.63 2.21
N TRP A 205 -0.30 -9.37 2.33
CA TRP A 205 -1.02 -8.30 3.00
C TRP A 205 -2.43 -8.06 2.45
N VAL A 206 -2.72 -8.45 1.21
CA VAL A 206 -4.08 -8.32 0.63
C VAL A 206 -5.12 -9.10 1.44
N ALA A 207 -4.72 -10.19 2.09
CA ALA A 207 -5.62 -10.94 2.96
C ALA A 207 -6.15 -10.12 4.15
N SER A 208 -5.40 -9.10 4.60
CA SER A 208 -5.82 -8.23 5.71
C SER A 208 -7.10 -7.46 5.38
N SER A 209 -7.35 -7.11 4.11
CA SER A 209 -8.59 -6.42 3.74
C SER A 209 -9.86 -7.17 4.14
N TRP A 210 -9.83 -8.49 4.02
CA TRP A 210 -10.96 -9.34 4.43
C TRP A 210 -11.10 -9.39 5.94
N PHE A 211 -9.97 -9.52 6.66
CA PHE A 211 -9.97 -9.48 8.12
C PHE A 211 -10.50 -8.13 8.63
N ASP A 212 -9.94 -7.04 8.14
CA ASP A 212 -10.29 -5.69 8.55
C ASP A 212 -11.78 -5.41 8.33
N TYR A 213 -12.28 -5.63 7.10
CA TYR A 213 -13.69 -5.40 6.80
C TYR A 213 -14.65 -6.31 7.58
N LEU A 214 -14.33 -7.57 7.75
CA LEU A 214 -15.15 -8.47 8.57
C LEU A 214 -15.16 -8.02 10.03
N ASP A 215 -14.00 -7.62 10.57
CA ASP A 215 -13.90 -7.18 11.96
C ASP A 215 -14.68 -5.88 12.20
N ILE A 216 -14.51 -4.86 11.35
CA ILE A 216 -15.26 -3.62 11.49
C ILE A 216 -16.77 -3.77 11.22
N ARG A 217 -17.22 -4.81 10.50
CA ARG A 217 -18.63 -5.12 10.27
C ARG A 217 -19.26 -5.98 11.36
N ILE A 218 -18.46 -6.68 12.16
CA ILE A 218 -18.91 -7.59 13.23
C ILE A 218 -18.72 -6.96 14.61
N ASN A 219 -17.53 -6.39 14.85
CA ASN A 219 -17.10 -5.88 16.15
C ASN A 219 -17.07 -4.34 16.21
N GLY A 220 -17.03 -3.67 15.04
CA GLY A 220 -16.98 -2.21 14.94
C GLY A 220 -15.56 -1.64 14.92
N ALA A 221 -15.44 -0.40 14.43
CA ALA A 221 -14.14 0.25 14.23
C ALA A 221 -13.37 0.52 15.53
N ALA A 222 -14.07 0.77 16.63
CA ALA A 222 -13.42 0.98 17.93
C ALA A 222 -12.70 -0.29 18.39
N TYR A 223 -13.41 -1.43 18.40
CA TYR A 223 -12.83 -2.72 18.75
C TYR A 223 -11.63 -3.06 17.83
N HIS A 224 -11.78 -2.85 16.53
CA HIS A 224 -10.72 -3.11 15.55
C HIS A 224 -9.44 -2.33 15.90
N ARG A 225 -9.54 -1.03 16.17
CA ARG A 225 -8.37 -0.21 16.56
C ARG A 225 -7.76 -0.64 17.89
N GLU A 226 -8.59 -0.97 18.87
CA GLU A 226 -8.17 -1.48 20.18
C GLU A 226 -7.43 -2.82 20.06
N LEU A 227 -7.92 -3.72 19.18
CA LEU A 227 -7.26 -4.98 18.84
C LEU A 227 -5.87 -4.76 18.24
N LEU A 228 -5.75 -3.84 17.27
CA LEU A 228 -4.46 -3.53 16.66
C LEU A 228 -3.48 -2.81 17.61
N ALA A 229 -4.01 -2.09 18.59
CA ALA A 229 -3.24 -1.48 19.68
C ALA A 229 -2.79 -2.47 20.76
N GLY A 230 -3.34 -3.70 20.78
CA GLY A 230 -3.03 -4.73 21.77
C GLY A 230 -3.86 -4.67 23.04
N GLU A 231 -4.97 -3.91 23.02
CA GLU A 231 -5.93 -3.82 24.12
C GLU A 231 -6.85 -5.05 24.16
N HIS A 232 -6.99 -5.75 23.03
CA HIS A 232 -7.67 -7.03 22.87
C HIS A 232 -6.69 -8.08 22.35
N ARG A 233 -7.11 -9.33 22.35
CA ARG A 233 -6.29 -10.47 21.96
C ARG A 233 -6.76 -11.04 20.62
N PHE A 234 -5.82 -11.45 19.77
CA PHE A 234 -6.16 -12.12 18.51
C PHE A 234 -6.81 -13.50 18.72
N ASP A 235 -6.72 -14.10 19.90
CA ASP A 235 -7.39 -15.37 20.22
C ASP A 235 -8.70 -15.20 21.03
N ASP A 236 -9.24 -13.97 21.12
CA ASP A 236 -10.53 -13.67 21.73
C ASP A 236 -11.71 -14.25 20.90
N PRO A 237 -12.84 -14.55 21.56
CA PRO A 237 -14.05 -15.04 20.87
C PRO A 237 -14.57 -14.10 19.78
N GLU A 238 -14.40 -12.78 19.95
CA GLU A 238 -14.78 -11.74 18.99
C GLU A 238 -14.01 -11.88 17.68
N VAL A 239 -12.71 -12.10 17.75
CA VAL A 239 -11.86 -12.36 16.58
C VAL A 239 -12.21 -13.70 15.94
N ARG A 240 -12.56 -14.70 16.73
CA ARG A 240 -13.02 -15.99 16.21
C ARG A 240 -14.26 -15.85 15.33
N LYS A 241 -15.23 -14.99 15.70
CA LYS A 241 -16.43 -14.73 14.89
C LYS A 241 -16.08 -14.19 13.51
N VAL A 242 -15.02 -13.37 13.40
CA VAL A 242 -14.52 -12.84 12.12
C VAL A 242 -14.15 -13.99 11.19
N PHE A 243 -13.38 -14.94 11.67
CA PHE A 243 -12.93 -16.09 10.88
C PHE A 243 -14.05 -17.08 10.57
N ASP A 244 -15.01 -17.26 11.49
CA ASP A 244 -16.18 -18.10 11.24
C ASP A 244 -17.02 -17.50 10.09
N ARG A 245 -17.21 -16.17 10.07
CA ARG A 245 -17.86 -15.45 8.97
C ARG A 245 -17.07 -15.50 7.67
N TRP A 246 -15.74 -15.34 7.73
CA TRP A 246 -14.89 -15.48 6.56
C TRP A 246 -14.95 -16.88 5.96
N GLY A 247 -15.07 -17.88 6.83
CA GLY A 247 -15.24 -19.29 6.43
C GLY A 247 -16.38 -19.52 5.45
N GLU A 248 -17.47 -18.76 5.55
CA GLU A 248 -18.62 -18.85 4.63
C GLU A 248 -18.27 -18.38 3.21
N ALA A 249 -17.33 -17.45 3.06
CA ALA A 249 -16.89 -16.92 1.76
C ALA A 249 -15.79 -17.77 1.11
N LEU A 250 -15.06 -18.62 1.87
CA LEU A 250 -13.92 -19.38 1.34
C LEU A 250 -14.24 -20.21 0.08
N PRO A 251 -15.41 -20.87 -0.05
CA PRO A 251 -15.76 -21.65 -1.23
C PRO A 251 -15.90 -20.85 -2.53
N TYR A 252 -15.90 -19.53 -2.45
CA TYR A 252 -16.14 -18.60 -3.56
C TYR A 252 -14.88 -17.87 -4.04
N PHE A 253 -13.76 -18.01 -3.33
CA PHE A 253 -12.50 -17.45 -3.79
C PHE A 253 -11.96 -18.20 -5.02
N ASP A 254 -11.25 -17.45 -5.87
CA ASP A 254 -10.43 -18.07 -6.93
C ASP A 254 -9.46 -19.05 -6.26
N PRO A 255 -9.45 -20.33 -6.68
CA PRO A 255 -8.53 -21.33 -6.12
C PRO A 255 -7.06 -20.93 -6.19
N ASN A 256 -6.69 -20.05 -7.14
CA ASN A 256 -5.32 -19.54 -7.28
C ASN A 256 -5.07 -18.26 -6.46
N GLY A 257 -6.06 -17.74 -5.75
CA GLY A 257 -6.01 -16.43 -5.07
C GLY A 257 -4.89 -16.28 -4.04
N THR A 258 -4.44 -17.39 -3.44
CA THR A 258 -3.29 -17.41 -2.51
C THR A 258 -1.94 -17.63 -3.19
N ALA A 259 -1.93 -17.95 -4.49
CA ALA A 259 -0.72 -18.14 -5.28
C ALA A 259 -0.39 -16.91 -6.16
N LEU A 260 -1.40 -16.16 -6.55
CA LEU A 260 -1.26 -15.00 -7.43
C LEU A 260 -1.03 -13.72 -6.60
N PRO A 261 -0.11 -12.83 -7.03
CA PRO A 261 -0.02 -11.48 -6.49
C PRO A 261 -1.25 -10.65 -6.92
N PHE A 262 -1.51 -9.52 -6.23
CA PHE A 262 -2.72 -8.74 -6.51
C PHE A 262 -2.77 -8.19 -7.95
N GLN A 263 -1.64 -7.91 -8.58
CA GLN A 263 -1.58 -7.46 -9.97
C GLN A 263 -2.17 -8.50 -10.94
N ASP A 264 -1.87 -9.78 -10.71
CA ASP A 264 -2.39 -10.88 -11.53
C ASP A 264 -3.87 -11.13 -11.22
N ALA A 265 -4.28 -11.01 -9.95
CA ALA A 265 -5.69 -11.09 -9.57
C ALA A 265 -6.50 -9.92 -10.16
N THR A 266 -5.95 -8.70 -10.20
CA THR A 266 -6.54 -7.55 -10.90
C THR A 266 -6.69 -7.83 -12.40
N THR A 267 -5.66 -8.41 -13.03
CA THR A 267 -5.72 -8.83 -14.43
C THR A 267 -6.83 -9.86 -14.65
N ALA A 268 -7.02 -10.80 -13.72
CA ALA A 268 -8.11 -11.78 -13.78
C ALA A 268 -9.49 -11.12 -13.70
N LEU A 269 -9.66 -10.10 -12.84
CA LEU A 269 -10.86 -9.27 -12.76
C LEU A 269 -11.13 -8.53 -14.08
N LEU A 270 -10.13 -7.85 -14.63
CA LEU A 270 -10.25 -7.10 -15.88
C LEU A 270 -10.58 -8.00 -17.09
N GLN A 271 -10.16 -9.25 -17.07
CA GLN A 271 -10.47 -10.25 -18.09
C GLN A 271 -11.78 -10.99 -17.85
N GLY A 272 -12.50 -10.72 -16.75
CA GLY A 272 -13.75 -11.40 -16.40
C GLY A 272 -13.57 -12.86 -15.95
N ARG A 273 -12.36 -13.26 -15.58
CA ARG A 273 -12.09 -14.58 -15.00
C ARG A 273 -12.55 -14.68 -13.56
N THR A 274 -12.51 -13.56 -12.83
CA THR A 274 -13.13 -13.41 -11.51
C THR A 274 -14.23 -12.37 -11.54
N GLY A 275 -15.24 -12.53 -10.67
CA GLY A 275 -16.42 -11.67 -10.64
C GLY A 275 -16.16 -10.33 -10.00
N MET A 276 -15.48 -10.32 -8.88
CA MET A 276 -15.24 -9.14 -8.03
C MET A 276 -13.98 -9.32 -7.19
N MET A 277 -13.47 -8.21 -6.64
CA MET A 277 -12.26 -8.20 -5.80
C MET A 277 -12.37 -7.10 -4.74
N LEU A 278 -12.12 -7.45 -3.47
CA LEU A 278 -11.94 -6.48 -2.40
C LEU A 278 -10.51 -5.93 -2.48
N ILE A 279 -10.38 -4.65 -2.82
CA ILE A 279 -9.07 -4.00 -3.04
C ILE A 279 -9.20 -2.48 -2.84
N GLY A 280 -8.09 -1.79 -2.62
CA GLY A 280 -8.02 -0.32 -2.64
C GLY A 280 -7.96 0.23 -4.06
N THR A 281 -8.40 1.48 -4.26
CA THR A 281 -8.48 2.10 -5.61
C THR A 281 -7.14 2.22 -6.32
N PHE A 282 -6.02 2.07 -5.64
CA PHE A 282 -4.68 2.11 -6.24
C PHE A 282 -4.47 1.05 -7.35
N PHE A 283 -5.28 -0.01 -7.41
CA PHE A 283 -5.22 -0.98 -8.50
C PHE A 283 -5.49 -0.32 -9.86
N ALA A 284 -6.26 0.75 -9.88
CA ALA A 284 -6.60 1.50 -11.08
C ALA A 284 -5.37 2.16 -11.74
N ASP A 285 -4.31 2.45 -10.98
CA ASP A 285 -3.04 2.98 -11.53
C ASP A 285 -2.31 1.98 -12.45
N SER A 286 -2.65 0.70 -12.36
CA SER A 286 -2.18 -0.36 -13.25
C SER A 286 -3.23 -0.79 -14.28
N THR A 287 -4.45 -0.25 -14.21
CA THR A 287 -5.53 -0.56 -15.14
C THR A 287 -5.41 0.31 -16.41
N PRO A 288 -5.58 -0.26 -17.60
CA PRO A 288 -5.65 0.53 -18.85
C PRO A 288 -6.73 1.61 -18.75
N LYS A 289 -6.41 2.85 -19.18
CA LYS A 289 -7.32 4.00 -19.03
C LYS A 289 -8.68 3.80 -19.71
N ASP A 290 -8.69 3.12 -20.85
CA ASP A 290 -9.90 2.78 -21.62
C ASP A 290 -10.80 1.74 -20.92
N GLN A 291 -10.31 1.06 -19.88
CA GLN A 291 -11.09 0.11 -19.09
C GLN A 291 -11.59 0.71 -17.75
N LEU A 292 -11.09 1.87 -17.34
CA LEU A 292 -11.47 2.47 -16.06
C LEU A 292 -12.97 2.82 -16.01
N ASP A 293 -13.55 3.25 -17.12
CA ASP A 293 -14.98 3.59 -17.18
C ASP A 293 -15.90 2.38 -17.01
N ASP A 294 -15.40 1.15 -17.20
CA ASP A 294 -16.15 -0.09 -16.98
C ASP A 294 -16.05 -0.58 -15.52
N ILE A 295 -15.15 -0.02 -14.72
CA ILE A 295 -14.98 -0.37 -13.31
C ILE A 295 -16.05 0.35 -12.47
N ASP A 296 -16.63 -0.40 -11.55
CA ASP A 296 -17.48 0.12 -10.47
C ASP A 296 -17.22 -0.69 -9.19
N PHE A 297 -17.85 -0.29 -8.10
CA PHE A 297 -17.71 -0.96 -6.81
C PHE A 297 -19.00 -0.91 -6.01
N PHE A 298 -19.10 -1.76 -5.03
CA PHE A 298 -20.09 -1.64 -3.95
C PHE A 298 -19.38 -1.68 -2.60
N ARG A 299 -20.05 -1.09 -1.61
CA ARG A 299 -19.58 -1.13 -0.20
C ARG A 299 -19.46 -2.58 0.26
N PHE A 300 -18.44 -2.89 1.09
CA PHE A 300 -18.40 -4.20 1.74
C PHE A 300 -19.70 -4.45 2.51
N PRO A 301 -20.33 -5.61 2.33
CA PRO A 301 -21.70 -5.86 2.77
C PRO A 301 -21.92 -5.66 4.27
N VAL A 302 -23.11 -5.22 4.65
CA VAL A 302 -23.53 -5.15 6.05
C VAL A 302 -23.69 -6.56 6.60
N ILE A 303 -23.11 -6.83 7.77
CA ILE A 303 -23.23 -8.10 8.50
C ILE A 303 -24.21 -7.92 9.68
N ASP A 304 -23.92 -6.99 10.59
CA ASP A 304 -24.83 -6.60 11.66
C ASP A 304 -25.26 -5.12 11.46
N PRO A 305 -26.55 -4.85 11.21
CA PRO A 305 -27.04 -3.50 10.98
C PRO A 305 -27.00 -2.61 12.24
N LYS A 306 -26.69 -3.17 13.42
CA LYS A 306 -26.53 -2.41 14.66
C LYS A 306 -25.13 -1.82 14.81
N ILE A 307 -24.15 -2.35 14.08
CA ILE A 307 -22.78 -1.84 14.07
C ILE A 307 -22.71 -0.62 13.16
N PRO A 308 -22.24 0.54 13.64
CA PRO A 308 -22.01 1.72 12.80
C PRO A 308 -21.11 1.38 11.61
N LEU A 309 -21.48 1.86 10.41
CA LEU A 309 -20.69 1.59 9.22
C LEU A 309 -19.36 2.34 9.28
N ALA A 310 -18.28 1.61 9.29
CA ALA A 310 -16.94 2.14 9.10
C ALA A 310 -16.41 1.74 7.72
N GLU A 311 -15.57 2.59 7.13
CA GLU A 311 -14.92 2.33 5.85
C GLU A 311 -13.41 2.52 5.97
N GLU A 312 -12.64 1.78 5.20
CA GLU A 312 -11.21 1.99 5.10
C GLU A 312 -10.90 3.09 4.09
N ALA A 313 -10.25 4.14 4.58
CA ALA A 313 -9.76 5.25 3.76
C ALA A 313 -8.29 5.56 4.08
N PRO A 314 -7.36 4.69 3.68
CA PRO A 314 -5.95 4.87 3.96
C PRO A 314 -5.40 6.14 3.35
N THR A 315 -4.55 6.82 4.12
CA THR A 315 -3.90 8.09 3.75
C THR A 315 -2.46 7.84 3.30
N ASP A 316 -2.05 8.48 2.22
CA ASP A 316 -0.69 8.49 1.69
C ASP A 316 -0.08 9.88 1.75
N GLY A 317 1.24 9.95 1.77
CA GLY A 317 1.97 11.21 1.76
C GLY A 317 3.47 11.00 1.96
N TYR A 318 4.09 11.91 2.72
CA TYR A 318 5.54 12.00 2.81
C TYR A 318 6.03 12.21 4.23
N PHE A 319 7.15 11.60 4.56
CA PHE A 319 7.99 11.99 5.67
C PHE A 319 9.44 12.20 5.21
N ALA A 320 10.20 12.97 5.98
CA ALA A 320 11.59 13.27 5.71
C ALA A 320 12.52 12.58 6.69
N SER A 321 13.74 12.26 6.25
CA SER A 321 14.79 11.73 7.13
C SER A 321 15.27 12.79 8.12
N ALA A 322 15.39 12.44 9.40
CA ALA A 322 16.07 13.28 10.40
C ALA A 322 17.56 13.53 10.07
N ARG A 323 18.13 12.68 9.22
CA ARG A 323 19.56 12.75 8.81
C ARG A 323 19.76 13.43 7.46
N THR A 324 18.73 14.11 6.90
CA THR A 324 18.91 14.91 5.68
C THR A 324 19.92 16.01 5.92
N GLY A 325 20.86 16.16 4.98
CA GLY A 325 21.80 17.28 4.98
C GLY A 325 21.23 18.59 4.45
N ARG A 326 19.90 18.65 4.11
CA ARG A 326 19.20 19.72 3.40
C ARG A 326 17.82 19.96 3.96
N ALA A 327 17.72 20.16 5.28
CA ALA A 327 16.43 20.22 5.96
C ALA A 327 15.53 21.34 5.41
N ASP A 328 16.09 22.51 5.08
CA ASP A 328 15.31 23.65 4.59
C ASP A 328 14.77 23.39 3.17
N GLU A 329 15.60 22.88 2.25
CA GLU A 329 15.17 22.52 0.89
C GLU A 329 14.19 21.34 0.91
N THR A 330 14.36 20.39 1.82
CA THR A 330 13.43 19.28 2.02
C THR A 330 12.07 19.77 2.50
N LYS A 331 12.04 20.72 3.43
CA LYS A 331 10.81 21.37 3.89
C LYS A 331 10.17 22.23 2.80
N GLU A 332 10.95 22.87 1.93
CA GLU A 332 10.43 23.59 0.76
C GLU A 332 9.69 22.64 -0.18
N LEU A 333 10.27 21.48 -0.50
CA LEU A 333 9.60 20.46 -1.32
C LEU A 333 8.35 19.92 -0.62
N LEU A 334 8.40 19.60 0.69
CA LEU A 334 7.24 19.14 1.45
C LEU A 334 6.07 20.15 1.43
N ARG A 335 6.37 21.45 1.57
CA ARG A 335 5.36 22.50 1.47
C ARG A 335 4.71 22.54 0.09
N TYR A 336 5.49 22.38 -0.97
CA TYR A 336 4.96 22.30 -2.33
C TYR A 336 4.06 21.08 -2.50
N LEU A 337 4.51 19.89 -2.07
CA LEU A 337 3.73 18.66 -2.14
C LEU A 337 2.39 18.74 -1.37
N ALA A 338 2.33 19.58 -0.33
CA ALA A 338 1.10 19.83 0.42
C ALA A 338 0.10 20.74 -0.30
N THR A 339 0.49 21.47 -1.36
CA THR A 339 -0.40 22.40 -2.05
C THR A 339 -1.49 21.71 -2.88
N ALA A 340 -2.62 22.41 -3.08
CA ALA A 340 -3.67 21.97 -3.99
C ALA A 340 -3.12 21.69 -5.40
N GLU A 341 -2.27 22.60 -5.93
CA GLU A 341 -1.62 22.45 -7.24
C GLU A 341 -0.88 21.10 -7.39
N ALA A 342 -0.02 20.76 -6.44
CA ALA A 342 0.76 19.53 -6.52
C ALA A 342 -0.13 18.29 -6.45
N GLN A 343 -1.16 18.28 -5.61
CA GLN A 343 -2.12 17.18 -5.50
C GLN A 343 -2.95 17.04 -6.77
N GLU A 344 -3.42 18.14 -7.35
CA GLU A 344 -4.16 18.11 -8.62
C GLU A 344 -3.30 17.62 -9.79
N ILE A 345 -2.02 18.01 -9.88
CA ILE A 345 -1.09 17.50 -10.89
C ILE A 345 -0.97 15.97 -10.74
N TYR A 346 -0.78 15.48 -9.51
CA TYR A 346 -0.69 14.05 -9.25
C TYR A 346 -1.97 13.30 -9.64
N LEU A 347 -3.12 13.77 -9.19
CA LEU A 347 -4.42 13.14 -9.48
C LEU A 347 -4.73 13.13 -10.97
N LYS A 348 -4.40 14.19 -11.70
CA LYS A 348 -4.59 14.26 -13.17
C LYS A 348 -3.66 13.31 -13.91
N GLY A 349 -2.44 13.10 -13.46
CA GLY A 349 -1.43 12.27 -14.12
C GLY A 349 -1.58 10.78 -13.80
N SER A 350 -2.10 10.45 -12.61
CA SER A 350 -2.38 9.07 -12.17
C SER A 350 -3.69 8.54 -12.78
N SER A 351 -4.25 7.47 -12.19
CA SER A 351 -5.61 7.00 -12.54
C SER A 351 -6.71 8.02 -12.21
N GLY A 352 -6.42 8.97 -11.31
CA GLY A 352 -7.39 9.93 -10.80
C GLY A 352 -8.44 9.31 -9.88
N THR A 353 -8.18 8.13 -9.31
CA THR A 353 -9.12 7.41 -8.44
C THR A 353 -8.85 7.61 -6.94
N SER A 354 -7.91 8.46 -6.58
CA SER A 354 -7.69 8.92 -5.20
C SER A 354 -8.34 10.27 -4.95
N LEU A 355 -8.49 10.63 -3.69
CA LEU A 355 -9.01 11.91 -3.21
C LEU A 355 -7.88 12.75 -2.65
N PRO A 356 -7.86 14.07 -2.88
CA PRO A 356 -6.86 14.96 -2.29
C PRO A 356 -7.12 15.16 -0.80
N THR A 357 -6.06 15.39 -0.03
CA THR A 357 -6.17 15.79 1.38
C THR A 357 -6.27 17.29 1.57
N HIS A 358 -5.83 18.07 0.57
CA HIS A 358 -5.95 19.53 0.63
C HIS A 358 -7.40 19.96 0.33
N PRO A 359 -8.02 20.80 1.18
CA PRO A 359 -9.45 21.11 1.07
C PRO A 359 -9.84 21.87 -0.21
N GLU A 360 -8.90 22.59 -0.83
CA GLU A 360 -9.12 23.37 -2.06
C GLU A 360 -8.77 22.58 -3.32
N ALA A 361 -8.11 21.42 -3.19
CA ALA A 361 -7.72 20.62 -4.34
C ALA A 361 -8.93 19.86 -4.92
N LYS A 362 -9.00 19.80 -6.24
CA LYS A 362 -10.07 19.10 -6.96
C LYS A 362 -9.65 17.68 -7.29
N ASP A 363 -10.54 16.75 -7.05
CA ASP A 363 -10.42 15.38 -7.57
C ASP A 363 -10.83 15.30 -9.05
N SER A 364 -10.79 14.11 -9.62
CA SER A 364 -11.10 13.91 -11.05
C SER A 364 -12.57 14.13 -11.41
N GLY A 365 -13.49 14.12 -10.44
CA GLY A 365 -14.93 14.25 -10.67
C GLY A 365 -15.57 13.09 -11.46
N THR A 366 -14.83 11.99 -11.73
CA THR A 366 -15.39 10.82 -12.42
C THR A 366 -16.48 10.17 -11.60
N PRO A 367 -17.45 9.46 -12.22
CA PRO A 367 -18.53 8.78 -11.49
C PRO A 367 -18.01 7.86 -10.38
N LEU A 368 -16.89 7.16 -10.63
CA LEU A 368 -16.25 6.28 -9.67
C LEU A 368 -15.77 7.07 -8.42
N VAL A 369 -15.13 8.21 -8.62
CA VAL A 369 -14.60 9.06 -7.54
C VAL A 369 -15.72 9.75 -6.78
N VAL A 370 -16.75 10.23 -7.46
CA VAL A 370 -17.95 10.80 -6.81
C VAL A 370 -18.63 9.76 -5.90
N LYS A 371 -18.79 8.52 -6.39
CA LYS A 371 -19.34 7.40 -5.60
C LYS A 371 -18.43 7.06 -4.41
N GLY A 372 -17.10 7.07 -4.60
CA GLY A 372 -16.11 6.80 -3.54
C GLY A 372 -16.10 7.88 -2.46
N ARG A 373 -16.15 9.15 -2.84
CA ARG A 373 -16.29 10.26 -1.89
C ARG A 373 -17.55 10.10 -1.06
N LYS A 374 -18.68 9.79 -1.70
CA LYS A 374 -19.93 9.54 -0.99
C LYS A 374 -19.85 8.33 -0.06
N LEU A 375 -19.15 7.25 -0.44
CA LEU A 375 -18.92 6.10 0.44
C LEU A 375 -18.26 6.53 1.76
N ILE A 376 -17.23 7.40 1.67
CA ILE A 376 -16.49 7.90 2.83
C ILE A 376 -17.32 8.90 3.65
N GLU A 377 -18.05 9.81 2.98
CA GLU A 377 -18.93 10.80 3.64
C GLU A 377 -20.07 10.13 4.41
N ASP A 378 -20.60 9.03 3.88
CA ASP A 378 -21.69 8.27 4.50
C ASP A 378 -21.19 7.32 5.62
N ALA A 379 -19.89 7.17 5.81
CA ALA A 379 -19.33 6.33 6.86
C ALA A 379 -19.43 7.02 8.23
N ALA A 380 -19.83 6.28 9.24
CA ALA A 380 -19.84 6.77 10.62
C ALA A 380 -18.41 6.95 11.17
N GLU A 381 -17.49 6.11 10.70
CA GLU A 381 -16.08 6.14 11.09
C GLU A 381 -15.18 5.75 9.92
N ILE A 382 -13.93 6.19 9.96
CA ILE A 382 -12.89 5.83 9.00
C ILE A 382 -11.78 5.07 9.72
N THR A 383 -11.37 3.94 9.17
CA THR A 383 -10.19 3.18 9.60
C THR A 383 -9.08 3.31 8.55
N GLN A 384 -7.84 3.04 8.97
CA GLN A 384 -6.75 2.79 8.05
C GLN A 384 -6.68 1.27 7.78
N PHE A 385 -5.93 0.87 6.78
CA PHE A 385 -5.67 -0.54 6.50
C PHE A 385 -4.79 -1.17 7.60
N PHE A 386 -4.92 -2.46 7.89
CA PHE A 386 -4.22 -3.18 8.97
C PHE A 386 -2.76 -2.77 9.14
N ASN A 387 -1.98 -2.80 8.05
CA ASN A 387 -0.56 -2.48 8.09
C ASN A 387 -0.25 -0.97 8.21
N ARG A 388 -1.26 -0.14 8.43
CA ARG A 388 -1.14 1.31 8.67
C ARG A 388 -1.67 1.71 10.04
N ASP A 389 -2.73 1.05 10.52
CA ASP A 389 -3.24 1.20 11.89
C ASP A 389 -2.45 0.37 12.92
N SER A 390 -1.66 -0.61 12.46
CA SER A 390 -0.74 -1.38 13.29
C SER A 390 0.71 -0.95 13.12
N SER A 391 1.61 -1.42 14.00
CA SER A 391 3.05 -1.22 13.81
C SER A 391 3.61 -2.03 12.65
N ASP A 392 4.69 -1.54 12.04
CA ASP A 392 5.41 -2.27 10.97
C ASP A 392 5.83 -3.69 11.39
N ALA A 393 6.06 -3.92 12.68
CA ALA A 393 6.43 -5.23 13.21
C ALA A 393 5.22 -6.18 13.31
N LEU A 394 4.01 -5.66 13.52
CA LEU A 394 2.80 -6.47 13.67
C LEU A 394 2.28 -7.00 12.32
N ALA A 395 2.35 -6.19 11.25
CA ALA A 395 1.81 -6.54 9.95
C ALA A 395 2.29 -7.90 9.39
N PRO A 396 3.58 -8.29 9.46
CA PRO A 396 4.02 -9.61 8.99
C PRO A 396 3.42 -10.80 9.76
N THR A 397 3.00 -10.58 11.01
CA THR A 397 2.33 -11.64 11.80
C THR A 397 0.92 -11.88 11.28
N ALA A 398 0.23 -10.80 10.88
CA ALA A 398 -1.07 -10.89 10.20
C ALA A 398 -0.93 -11.59 8.85
N ASP A 399 0.03 -11.17 8.01
CA ASP A 399 0.31 -11.81 6.73
C ASP A 399 0.44 -13.34 6.88
N THR A 400 1.18 -13.78 7.91
CA THR A 400 1.37 -15.19 8.21
C THR A 400 0.10 -15.88 8.68
N ALA A 401 -0.63 -15.29 9.63
CA ALA A 401 -1.84 -15.88 10.22
C ALA A 401 -2.97 -16.00 9.18
N LEU A 402 -3.20 -14.92 8.41
CA LEU A 402 -4.30 -14.83 7.46
C LEU A 402 -4.09 -15.74 6.24
N THR A 403 -2.87 -15.77 5.69
CA THR A 403 -2.55 -16.68 4.58
C THR A 403 -2.58 -18.16 5.03
N ARG A 404 -2.16 -18.44 6.27
CA ARG A 404 -2.32 -19.78 6.84
C ARG A 404 -3.79 -20.16 7.01
N PHE A 405 -4.66 -19.25 7.43
CA PHE A 405 -6.09 -19.50 7.51
C PHE A 405 -6.70 -19.81 6.14
N LEU A 406 -6.36 -19.05 5.12
CA LEU A 406 -6.82 -19.29 3.75
C LEU A 406 -6.41 -20.69 3.24
N ALA A 407 -5.20 -21.13 3.59
CA ALA A 407 -4.70 -22.46 3.20
C ALA A 407 -5.25 -23.60 4.06
N LYS A 408 -5.51 -23.35 5.36
CA LYS A 408 -5.86 -24.37 6.35
C LYS A 408 -6.91 -23.87 7.34
N PRO A 409 -8.14 -23.55 6.91
CA PRO A 409 -9.16 -22.93 7.76
C PRO A 409 -9.55 -23.75 8.99
N LYS A 410 -9.41 -25.09 8.92
CA LYS A 410 -9.68 -25.98 10.05
C LYS A 410 -8.68 -25.82 11.21
N GLU A 411 -7.51 -25.25 10.98
CA GLU A 411 -6.49 -25.01 12.00
C GLU A 411 -6.69 -23.70 12.75
N ILE A 412 -7.83 -23.01 12.62
CA ILE A 412 -8.05 -21.64 13.13
C ILE A 412 -7.69 -21.48 14.62
N GLY A 413 -8.01 -22.42 15.48
CA GLY A 413 -7.66 -22.34 16.91
C GLY A 413 -6.14 -22.20 17.13
N SER A 414 -5.34 -23.04 16.45
CA SER A 414 -3.88 -22.96 16.53
C SER A 414 -3.29 -21.73 15.84
N ILE A 415 -3.95 -21.24 14.79
CA ILE A 415 -3.56 -20.02 14.07
C ILE A 415 -3.70 -18.82 15.02
N LEU A 416 -4.87 -18.63 15.64
CA LEU A 416 -5.14 -17.51 16.53
C LEU A 416 -4.22 -17.53 17.76
N THR A 417 -4.03 -18.69 18.41
CA THR A 417 -3.10 -18.83 19.54
C THR A 417 -1.66 -18.47 19.12
N THR A 418 -1.24 -18.87 17.92
CA THR A 418 0.10 -18.54 17.42
C THR A 418 0.21 -17.04 17.13
N TRP A 419 -0.78 -16.47 16.46
CA TRP A 419 -0.82 -15.05 16.12
C TRP A 419 -0.78 -14.18 17.38
N GLN A 420 -1.62 -14.51 18.39
CA GLN A 420 -1.60 -13.81 19.68
C GLN A 420 -0.23 -13.86 20.38
N ARG A 421 0.39 -15.04 20.42
CA ARG A 421 1.73 -15.18 21.00
C ARG A 421 2.78 -14.31 20.29
N ASP A 422 2.72 -14.23 18.97
CA ASP A 422 3.70 -13.47 18.18
C ASP A 422 3.42 -11.96 18.25
N ALA A 423 2.16 -11.55 18.28
CA ALA A 423 1.76 -10.16 18.53
C ALA A 423 2.16 -9.68 19.93
N GLN A 424 1.96 -10.52 20.95
CA GLN A 424 2.33 -10.19 22.33
C GLN A 424 3.82 -9.86 22.49
N LYS A 425 4.70 -10.54 21.76
CA LYS A 425 6.14 -10.24 21.78
C LYS A 425 6.45 -8.85 21.21
N ILE A 426 5.63 -8.38 20.28
CA ILE A 426 5.79 -7.08 19.64
C ILE A 426 5.28 -5.97 20.55
N TRP A 427 4.10 -6.15 21.14
CA TRP A 427 3.50 -5.18 22.05
C TRP A 427 4.26 -5.02 23.38
N SER A 428 5.06 -6.02 23.77
CA SER A 428 5.87 -5.98 25.00
C SER A 428 7.25 -5.33 24.82
N GLN A 429 7.62 -4.88 23.63
CA GLN A 429 8.86 -4.16 23.32
C GLN A 429 8.66 -2.65 23.39
#